data_c71afd74de3a897d0d886d3fcdc7075b
#
_entry.id   c71afd74de3a897d0d886d3fcdc7075b
#
_cell.length_a   1.000
_cell.length_b   1.000
_cell.length_c   1.000
_cell.angle_alpha   90.00
_cell.angle_beta   90.00
_cell.angle_gamma   90.00
#
_symmetry.space_group_name_H-M   'P 1'
#
loop_
_entity.id
_entity.type
_entity.pdbx_description
1 polymer ?
#
loop_
_entity_poly.entity_id
_entity_poly.type
_entity_poly.pdbx_seq_one_letter_code
_entity_poly.pdbx_strand_id
1 'polypeptide(L)'
;MDSQIEEIIKSLRVTVIYDEIENDAYYMARFNLIVVNTKLSEFNQKKALLHELGHACEHQENYPLYKTAFALHSKMEYEANCYMVEKLLDEYLVRTGIAPERVNYIKFLEDAKLDLSFELYTKKLLLNRSINVV
;
A
#
# COMPACT_ATOMS: atom_id res chain seq x y z
N MET A 1 15.14 1.78 4.75
CA MET A 1 13.77 1.37 4.41
C MET A 1 13.41 0.13 5.22
N ASP A 2 12.15 -0.03 5.50
CA ASP A 2 11.58 -1.16 6.22
C ASP A 2 11.94 -2.49 5.55
N SER A 3 12.43 -3.46 6.32
CA SER A 3 12.83 -4.78 5.81
C SER A 3 11.66 -5.55 5.19
N GLN A 4 10.44 -5.34 5.69
CA GLN A 4 9.24 -5.97 5.14
C GLN A 4 8.97 -5.47 3.72
N ILE A 5 9.11 -4.16 3.50
CA ILE A 5 8.95 -3.56 2.17
C ILE A 5 10.01 -4.08 1.22
N GLU A 6 11.26 -4.19 1.69
CA GLU A 6 12.34 -4.73 0.88
C GLU A 6 12.08 -6.18 0.45
N GLU A 7 11.52 -7.00 1.34
CA GLU A 7 11.13 -8.36 1.01
C GLU A 7 10.04 -8.40 -0.06
N ILE A 8 9.04 -7.51 0.04
CA ILE A 8 7.98 -7.42 -0.97
C ILE A 8 8.57 -7.05 -2.33
N ILE A 9 9.44 -6.03 -2.36
CA ILE A 9 10.11 -5.59 -3.59
C ILE A 9 10.86 -6.77 -4.22
N LYS A 10 11.60 -7.50 -3.43
CA LYS A 10 12.37 -8.64 -3.88
C LYS A 10 11.49 -9.76 -4.43
N SER A 11 10.41 -10.09 -3.72
CA SER A 11 9.51 -11.17 -4.12
C SER A 11 8.76 -10.84 -5.42
N LEU A 12 8.42 -9.58 -5.64
CA LEU A 12 7.75 -9.12 -6.86
C LEU A 12 8.73 -8.83 -8.00
N ARG A 13 10.02 -8.87 -7.72
CA ARG A 13 11.09 -8.58 -8.68
C ARG A 13 10.96 -7.18 -9.28
N VAL A 14 10.46 -6.25 -8.49
CA VAL A 14 10.27 -4.86 -8.90
C VAL A 14 11.57 -4.09 -8.71
N THR A 15 11.91 -3.25 -9.67
CA THR A 15 12.97 -2.27 -9.51
C THR A 15 12.34 -0.96 -9.03
N VAL A 16 12.88 -0.38 -7.96
CA VAL A 16 12.38 0.89 -7.42
C VAL A 16 13.46 1.94 -7.61
N ILE A 17 13.11 3.05 -8.25
CA ILE A 17 14.00 4.20 -8.38
C ILE A 17 13.32 5.45 -7.83
N TYR A 18 14.14 6.39 -7.38
CA TYR A 18 13.69 7.64 -6.77
C TYR A 18 14.15 8.79 -7.65
N ASP A 19 13.22 9.66 -8.02
CA ASP A 19 13.52 10.79 -8.89
C ASP A 19 12.53 11.90 -8.64
N GLU A 20 12.81 13.09 -9.18
CA GLU A 20 11.86 14.19 -9.15
C GLU A 20 10.86 13.99 -10.28
N ILE A 21 9.59 13.81 -9.92
CA ILE A 21 8.50 13.61 -10.87
C ILE A 21 7.30 14.46 -10.44
N GLU A 22 6.31 14.58 -11.30
CA GLU A 22 5.09 15.33 -10.98
C GLU A 22 4.16 14.55 -10.05
N ASN A 23 4.00 13.25 -10.30
CA ASN A 23 3.15 12.38 -9.48
C ASN A 23 3.88 11.95 -8.20
N ASP A 24 3.13 11.40 -7.25
CA ASP A 24 3.73 10.84 -6.04
C ASP A 24 4.60 9.62 -6.37
N ALA A 25 4.08 8.77 -7.23
CA ALA A 25 4.80 7.60 -7.75
C ALA A 25 4.04 7.06 -8.95
N TYR A 26 4.69 6.19 -9.71
CA TYR A 26 3.99 5.45 -10.76
C TYR A 26 4.65 4.10 -10.99
N TYR A 27 3.86 3.15 -11.49
CA TYR A 27 4.30 1.80 -11.82
C TYR A 27 4.28 1.60 -13.32
N MET A 28 5.41 1.15 -13.86
CA MET A 28 5.56 0.82 -15.28
C MET A 28 5.59 -0.71 -15.40
N ALA A 29 4.43 -1.29 -15.71
CA ALA A 29 4.29 -2.76 -15.78
C ALA A 29 5.24 -3.38 -16.80
N ARG A 30 5.46 -2.70 -17.92
CA ARG A 30 6.33 -3.18 -18.99
C ARG A 30 7.74 -3.50 -18.52
N PHE A 31 8.26 -2.71 -17.57
CA PHE A 31 9.61 -2.87 -17.06
C PHE A 31 9.64 -3.38 -15.63
N ASN A 32 8.45 -3.63 -15.06
CA ASN A 32 8.30 -3.97 -13.64
C ASN A 32 9.06 -2.98 -12.76
N LEU A 33 8.82 -1.70 -13.01
CA LEU A 33 9.57 -0.59 -12.44
C LEU A 33 8.62 0.37 -11.71
N ILE A 34 9.01 0.78 -10.51
CA ILE A 34 8.30 1.83 -9.76
C ILE A 34 9.22 3.03 -9.63
N VAL A 35 8.68 4.22 -9.91
CA VAL A 35 9.38 5.48 -9.69
C VAL A 35 8.67 6.22 -8.57
N VAL A 36 9.42 6.63 -7.56
CA VAL A 36 8.90 7.35 -6.38
C VAL A 36 9.45 8.77 -6.37
N ASN A 37 8.57 9.73 -6.08
CA ASN A 37 8.93 11.14 -6.06
C ASN A 37 9.77 11.48 -4.82
N THR A 38 11.00 11.94 -5.06
CA THR A 38 11.91 12.31 -3.98
C THR A 38 11.50 13.57 -3.23
N LYS A 39 10.59 14.36 -3.78
CA LYS A 39 10.10 15.58 -3.12
C LYS A 39 9.16 15.29 -1.95
N LEU A 40 8.62 14.08 -1.88
CA LEU A 40 7.72 13.68 -0.80
C LEU A 40 8.51 13.44 0.49
N SER A 41 7.84 13.61 1.63
CA SER A 41 8.40 13.19 2.91
C SER A 41 8.69 11.69 2.88
N GLU A 42 9.57 11.23 3.74
CA GLU A 42 9.92 9.81 3.82
C GLU A 42 8.67 8.94 4.02
N PHE A 43 7.77 9.35 4.89
CA PHE A 43 6.53 8.61 5.13
C PHE A 43 5.63 8.58 3.88
N ASN A 44 5.48 9.70 3.20
CA ASN A 44 4.66 9.78 1.99
C ASN A 44 5.29 9.00 0.84
N GLN A 45 6.62 8.96 0.75
CA GLN A 45 7.31 8.09 -0.21
C GLN A 45 6.96 6.63 0.05
N LYS A 46 6.97 6.20 1.32
CA LYS A 46 6.62 4.83 1.70
C LYS A 46 5.18 4.51 1.31
N LYS A 47 4.24 5.41 1.60
CA LYS A 47 2.83 5.22 1.24
C LYS A 47 2.65 5.09 -0.26
N ALA A 48 3.27 5.98 -1.03
CA ALA A 48 3.18 5.95 -2.49
C ALA A 48 3.79 4.66 -3.04
N LEU A 49 4.93 4.25 -2.51
CA LEU A 49 5.57 3.00 -2.91
C LEU A 49 4.68 1.80 -2.64
N LEU A 50 4.06 1.73 -1.46
CA LEU A 50 3.17 0.62 -1.12
C LEU A 50 1.95 0.56 -2.03
N HIS A 51 1.41 1.73 -2.42
CA HIS A 51 0.31 1.80 -3.38
C HIS A 51 0.72 1.20 -4.73
N GLU A 52 1.90 1.58 -5.22
CA GLU A 52 2.41 1.07 -6.50
C GLU A 52 2.80 -0.41 -6.42
N LEU A 53 3.31 -0.85 -5.28
CA LEU A 53 3.54 -2.28 -5.04
C LEU A 53 2.24 -3.07 -5.06
N GLY A 54 1.13 -2.44 -4.62
CA GLY A 54 -0.19 -3.03 -4.74
C GLY A 54 -0.57 -3.28 -6.19
N HIS A 55 -0.30 -2.33 -7.07
CA HIS A 55 -0.50 -2.53 -8.52
C HIS A 55 0.39 -3.66 -9.05
N ALA A 56 1.66 -3.69 -8.65
CA ALA A 56 2.57 -4.74 -9.11
C ALA A 56 2.11 -6.13 -8.64
N CYS A 57 1.61 -6.22 -7.40
CA CYS A 57 1.16 -7.48 -6.82
C CYS A 57 -0.15 -7.97 -7.44
N GLU A 58 -1.14 -7.07 -7.57
CA GLU A 58 -2.50 -7.45 -7.92
C GLU A 58 -2.82 -7.31 -9.41
N HIS A 59 -2.15 -6.43 -10.12
CA HIS A 59 -2.59 -5.98 -11.45
C HIS A 59 -1.51 -6.04 -12.54
N GLN A 60 -0.37 -6.67 -12.29
CA GLN A 60 0.77 -6.65 -13.21
C GLN A 60 0.39 -7.01 -14.64
N GLU A 61 -0.44 -8.06 -14.82
CA GLU A 61 -0.86 -8.51 -16.14
C GLU A 61 -1.94 -7.61 -16.75
N ASN A 62 -2.77 -6.99 -15.91
CA ASN A 62 -3.93 -6.20 -16.33
C ASN A 62 -3.64 -4.71 -16.42
N TYR A 63 -2.44 -4.28 -16.01
CA TYR A 63 -2.13 -2.85 -15.91
C TYR A 63 -2.26 -2.09 -17.24
N PRO A 64 -1.93 -2.67 -18.41
CA PRO A 64 -2.16 -1.97 -19.66
C PRO A 64 -3.64 -1.66 -19.93
N LEU A 65 -4.56 -2.53 -19.48
CA LEU A 65 -6.01 -2.32 -19.64
C LEU A 65 -6.54 -1.28 -18.66
N TYR A 66 -5.90 -1.16 -17.51
CA TYR A 66 -6.23 -0.20 -16.46
C TYR A 66 -6.32 1.23 -17.01
N LYS A 67 -5.44 1.59 -17.93
CA LYS A 67 -5.40 2.95 -18.49
C LYS A 67 -6.53 3.24 -19.47
N THR A 68 -7.28 2.22 -19.92
CA THR A 68 -8.26 2.37 -20.98
C THR A 68 -9.71 2.19 -20.53
N ALA A 69 -9.96 1.62 -19.34
CA ALA A 69 -11.30 1.35 -18.85
C ALA A 69 -11.53 1.98 -17.47
N PHE A 70 -12.41 2.98 -17.41
CA PHE A 70 -12.66 3.72 -16.17
C PHE A 70 -13.09 2.83 -15.00
N ALA A 71 -14.02 1.89 -15.24
CA ALA A 71 -14.50 0.99 -14.19
C ALA A 71 -13.39 0.09 -13.67
N LEU A 72 -12.56 -0.44 -14.56
CA LEU A 72 -11.41 -1.24 -14.18
C LEU A 72 -10.37 -0.40 -13.43
N HIS A 73 -10.16 0.83 -13.88
CA HIS A 73 -9.25 1.77 -13.21
C HIS A 73 -9.68 2.00 -11.75
N SER A 74 -10.96 2.28 -11.51
CA SER A 74 -11.47 2.52 -10.16
C SER A 74 -11.31 1.30 -9.27
N LYS A 75 -11.58 0.11 -9.80
CA LYS A 75 -11.44 -1.14 -9.08
C LYS A 75 -9.97 -1.38 -8.71
N MET A 76 -9.06 -1.22 -9.67
CA MET A 76 -7.64 -1.43 -9.44
C MET A 76 -7.05 -0.44 -8.45
N GLU A 77 -7.50 0.82 -8.49
CA GLU A 77 -7.08 1.83 -7.53
C GLU A 77 -7.53 1.45 -6.13
N TYR A 78 -8.78 0.99 -5.98
CA TYR A 78 -9.28 0.54 -4.70
C TYR A 78 -8.45 -0.64 -4.16
N GLU A 79 -8.19 -1.63 -5.00
CA GLU A 79 -7.42 -2.82 -4.60
C GLU A 79 -5.99 -2.45 -4.19
N ALA A 80 -5.35 -1.54 -4.94
CA ALA A 80 -4.01 -1.06 -4.60
C ALA A 80 -4.00 -0.31 -3.28
N ASN A 81 -5.03 0.50 -3.02
CA ASN A 81 -5.17 1.21 -1.76
C ASN A 81 -5.41 0.26 -0.59
N CYS A 82 -6.23 -0.77 -0.78
CA CYS A 82 -6.45 -1.80 0.24
C CYS A 82 -5.15 -2.52 0.59
N TYR A 83 -4.36 -2.84 -0.43
CA TYR A 83 -3.04 -3.44 -0.22
C TYR A 83 -2.15 -2.53 0.64
N MET A 84 -2.11 -1.24 0.29
CA MET A 84 -1.34 -0.25 1.04
C MET A 84 -1.78 -0.19 2.50
N VAL A 85 -3.10 -0.11 2.74
CA VAL A 85 -3.66 -0.04 4.10
C VAL A 85 -3.27 -1.29 4.89
N GLU A 86 -3.38 -2.46 4.28
CA GLU A 86 -3.03 -3.72 4.93
C GLU A 86 -1.57 -3.73 5.38
N LYS A 87 -0.66 -3.32 4.51
CA LYS A 87 0.77 -3.30 4.84
C LYS A 87 1.10 -2.27 5.91
N LEU A 88 0.46 -1.10 5.85
CA LEU A 88 0.64 -0.07 6.89
C LEU A 88 0.11 -0.54 8.24
N LEU A 89 -1.01 -1.26 8.24
CA LEU A 89 -1.56 -1.83 9.48
C LEU A 89 -0.63 -2.90 10.06
N ASP A 90 -0.13 -3.80 9.22
CA ASP A 90 0.80 -4.83 9.68
C ASP A 90 2.05 -4.21 10.30
N GLU A 91 2.59 -3.18 9.67
CA GLU A 91 3.73 -2.44 10.23
C GLU A 91 3.38 -1.77 11.56
N TYR A 92 2.19 -1.16 11.63
CA TYR A 92 1.71 -0.50 12.86
C TYR A 92 1.62 -1.49 14.01
N LEU A 93 1.06 -2.68 13.76
CA LEU A 93 0.94 -3.72 14.79
C LEU A 93 2.30 -4.20 15.28
N VAL A 94 3.25 -4.38 14.36
CA VAL A 94 4.61 -4.80 14.73
C VAL A 94 5.31 -3.71 15.53
N ARG A 95 5.23 -2.47 15.06
CA ARG A 95 5.93 -1.34 15.67
C ARG A 95 5.40 -1.00 17.07
N THR A 96 4.09 -1.05 17.26
CA THR A 96 3.47 -0.69 18.54
C THR A 96 3.36 -1.86 19.52
N GLY A 97 3.36 -3.10 19.02
CA GLY A 97 3.13 -4.28 19.83
C GLY A 97 1.71 -4.39 20.36
N ILE A 98 0.79 -3.54 19.90
CA ILE A 98 -0.61 -3.56 20.34
C ILE A 98 -1.31 -4.77 19.71
N ALA A 99 -2.06 -5.52 20.52
CA ALA A 99 -2.86 -6.63 20.00
C ALA A 99 -3.95 -6.10 19.04
N PRO A 100 -4.24 -6.82 17.94
CA PRO A 100 -5.22 -6.33 16.96
C PRO A 100 -6.57 -5.94 17.57
N GLU A 101 -7.08 -6.69 18.54
CA GLU A 101 -8.37 -6.42 19.20
C GLU A 101 -8.34 -5.16 20.06
N ARG A 102 -7.16 -4.60 20.34
CA ARG A 102 -7.01 -3.39 21.15
C ARG A 102 -6.67 -2.15 20.34
N VAL A 103 -6.53 -2.29 19.03
CA VAL A 103 -6.19 -1.16 18.19
C VAL A 103 -7.37 -0.21 18.08
N ASN A 104 -7.11 1.08 18.31
CA ASN A 104 -8.05 2.14 17.97
C ASN A 104 -7.88 2.46 16.48
N TYR A 105 -8.81 2.00 15.66
CA TYR A 105 -8.68 2.14 14.19
C TYR A 105 -8.69 3.60 13.73
N ILE A 106 -9.41 4.49 14.46
CA ILE A 106 -9.41 5.91 14.12
C ILE A 106 -8.01 6.50 14.31
N LYS A 107 -7.37 6.17 15.43
CA LYS A 107 -6.01 6.64 15.70
C LYS A 107 -5.02 6.09 14.66
N PHE A 108 -5.17 4.84 14.29
CA PHE A 108 -4.33 4.27 13.22
C PHE A 108 -4.48 5.06 11.93
N LEU A 109 -5.73 5.33 11.51
CA LEU A 109 -5.98 6.08 10.29
C LEU A 109 -5.38 7.48 10.34
N GLU A 110 -5.52 8.16 11.48
CA GLU A 110 -4.92 9.48 11.69
C GLU A 110 -3.39 9.42 11.61
N ASP A 111 -2.78 8.48 12.33
CA ASP A 111 -1.32 8.34 12.35
C ASP A 111 -0.77 8.00 10.98
N ALA A 112 -1.47 7.20 10.20
CA ALA A 112 -1.07 6.81 8.85
C ALA A 112 -1.50 7.84 7.79
N LYS A 113 -2.20 8.91 8.19
CA LYS A 113 -2.72 9.93 7.28
C LYS A 113 -3.58 9.31 6.17
N LEU A 114 -4.46 8.40 6.58
CA LEU A 114 -5.37 7.72 5.68
C LEU A 114 -6.76 8.31 5.79
N ASP A 115 -7.49 8.31 4.68
CA ASP A 115 -8.86 8.80 4.61
C ASP A 115 -9.80 7.93 5.43
N LEU A 116 -10.83 8.55 6.03
CA LEU A 116 -11.84 7.82 6.80
C LEU A 116 -12.64 6.82 5.95
N SER A 117 -12.60 6.95 4.63
CA SER A 117 -13.23 5.96 3.75
C SER A 117 -12.66 4.55 3.93
N PHE A 118 -11.47 4.43 4.54
CA PHE A 118 -10.87 3.14 4.83
C PHE A 118 -11.28 2.56 6.19
N GLU A 119 -12.19 3.21 6.91
CA GLU A 119 -12.62 2.78 8.24
C GLU A 119 -13.16 1.35 8.26
N LEU A 120 -14.11 1.05 7.39
CA LEU A 120 -14.72 -0.28 7.34
C LEU A 120 -13.71 -1.36 6.97
N TYR A 121 -12.86 -1.08 6.01
CA TYR A 121 -11.84 -2.03 5.60
C TYR A 121 -10.84 -2.29 6.73
N THR A 122 -10.43 -1.25 7.44
CA THR A 122 -9.50 -1.37 8.57
C THR A 122 -10.10 -2.19 9.70
N LYS A 123 -11.38 -1.95 10.03
CA LYS A 123 -12.09 -2.75 11.03
C LYS A 123 -12.11 -4.22 10.66
N LYS A 124 -12.38 -4.51 9.38
CA LYS A 124 -12.43 -5.87 8.87
C LYS A 124 -11.06 -6.56 8.98
N LEU A 125 -10.00 -5.85 8.62
CA LEU A 125 -8.63 -6.35 8.76
C LEU A 125 -8.30 -6.69 10.23
N LEU A 126 -8.63 -5.77 11.13
CA LEU A 126 -8.37 -5.97 12.56
C LEU A 126 -9.13 -7.16 13.11
N LEU A 127 -10.38 -7.33 12.69
CA LEU A 127 -11.18 -8.49 13.09
C LEU A 127 -10.53 -9.80 12.60
N ASN A 128 -10.12 -9.83 11.35
CA ASN A 128 -9.45 -11.01 10.78
C ASN A 128 -8.15 -11.33 11.51
N ARG A 129 -7.35 -10.30 11.84
CA ARG A 129 -6.11 -10.48 12.58
C ARG A 129 -6.35 -11.03 13.99
N SER A 130 -7.44 -10.59 14.64
CA SER A 130 -7.82 -11.05 15.98
C SER A 130 -8.22 -12.52 15.98
N ILE A 131 -8.99 -12.94 14.97
CA ILE A 131 -9.46 -14.32 14.84
C ILE A 131 -8.30 -15.27 14.54
N ASN A 132 -7.32 -14.83 13.76
CA ASN A 132 -6.24 -15.67 13.30
C ASN A 132 -5.07 -15.78 14.30
N VAL A 133 -5.15 -15.09 15.42
CA VAL A 133 -4.16 -15.18 16.49
C VAL A 133 -4.59 -16.29 17.45
N VAL A 134 -4.22 -17.50 17.12
CA VAL A 134 -4.49 -18.65 17.99
C VAL A 134 -3.17 -19.33 18.29
#